data_ebb2856609f6dde8af788c2de5fb95fe
#
_entry.id   ebb2856609f6dde8af788c2de5fb95fe
#
_cell.length_a   1.000
_cell.length_b   1.000
_cell.length_c   1.000
_cell.angle_alpha   90.00
_cell.angle_beta   90.00
_cell.angle_gamma   90.00
#
_symmetry.space_group_name_H-M   'P 1'
#
loop_
_entity.id
_entity.type
_entity.pdbx_description
1 polymer ?
#
loop_
_entity_poly.entity_id
_entity_poly.type
_entity_poly.pdbx_seq_one_letter_code
_entity_poly.pdbx_strand_id
1 'polypeptide(L)'
;MRAKQCKLHSMLGLIDTAIIFAYLALMIAIGIYASRRQDSVEDYFIAGGKLGSFSIACLWLASWVGGAAVIGGTTKAFEFGISGGWYTTCMLIACLLFGFFFAVRVKREGNKHNLLTYPDFIETRYDSRTRIVATITTILAYIGYAAGQLAAAGAVLSTLLGWDYSSSLLLASAIIVLYTATGGFLAVTYTDWVQITLLLVGVVIVGIPISIANGGTLEAFATSLPTGHFNPIGWGLPTMLALGVSIPLAFFVAMDCYTRMFAAKDEAAAKRGTYLAAALLVPLVIGSTWLGLTAAILYPGVESEGDILSRLIIDIFPVGLKGLLLVGLLAALMSTADICILTAAANGSRDIYQRYMNPDVEPKKLFRISMVLAAIVGVASALMAWQMQDIVGILLLAFTVNAAALFVPTIAMVTLKNVNTDAAFWSISLALFTVVSWYGASVMELAPVFQNDPLWPGLIASIVVFSAISLTGRKQS
;
A
#
# COMPACT_ATOMS: atom_id res chain seq x y z
N MET A 1 -20.43 25.13 -9.26
CA MET A 1 -19.36 24.12 -9.36
C MET A 1 -18.50 24.26 -10.62
N ARG A 2 -19.03 24.23 -11.85
CA ARG A 2 -18.21 24.32 -13.10
C ARG A 2 -17.32 25.58 -13.24
N ALA A 3 -17.70 26.73 -12.70
CA ALA A 3 -16.91 27.98 -12.82
C ALA A 3 -15.67 28.03 -11.90
N LYS A 4 -15.62 27.25 -10.80
CA LYS A 4 -14.43 27.13 -9.94
C LYS A 4 -13.40 26.12 -10.50
N GLN A 5 -13.85 25.07 -11.18
CA GLN A 5 -12.96 24.14 -11.88
C GLN A 5 -12.22 24.80 -13.05
N CYS A 6 -12.84 25.75 -13.74
CA CYS A 6 -12.22 26.45 -14.88
C CYS A 6 -11.05 27.37 -14.45
N LYS A 7 -10.98 27.81 -13.18
CA LYS A 7 -9.86 28.61 -12.65
C LYS A 7 -8.63 27.79 -12.23
N LEU A 8 -8.79 26.49 -11.96
CA LEU A 8 -7.66 25.61 -11.63
C LEU A 8 -6.78 25.30 -12.86
N HIS A 9 -7.37 25.37 -14.07
CA HIS A 9 -6.69 25.09 -15.35
C HIS A 9 -5.49 25.99 -15.69
N SER A 10 -5.37 27.16 -15.04
CA SER A 10 -4.29 28.12 -15.29
C SER A 10 -3.16 28.11 -14.24
N MET A 11 -3.17 27.16 -13.30
CA MET A 11 -2.33 27.26 -12.10
C MET A 11 -1.00 26.48 -12.18
N LEU A 12 -0.88 25.49 -13.07
CA LEU A 12 0.40 24.83 -13.33
C LEU A 12 1.09 25.50 -14.50
N GLY A 13 2.31 25.99 -14.27
CA GLY A 13 3.16 26.54 -15.32
C GLY A 13 3.66 25.45 -16.28
N LEU A 14 4.14 25.86 -17.45
CA LEU A 14 4.74 24.95 -18.45
C LEU A 14 5.85 24.09 -17.82
N ILE A 15 6.64 24.68 -16.91
CA ILE A 15 7.75 23.99 -16.22
C ILE A 15 7.21 22.85 -15.33
N ASP A 16 6.17 23.09 -14.53
CA ASP A 16 5.60 22.09 -13.63
C ASP A 16 5.01 20.92 -14.44
N THR A 17 4.30 21.25 -15.54
CA THR A 17 3.76 20.24 -16.46
C THR A 17 4.87 19.43 -17.13
N ALA A 18 5.96 20.08 -17.56
CA ALA A 18 7.10 19.40 -18.14
C ALA A 18 7.78 18.45 -17.15
N ILE A 19 7.89 18.81 -15.86
CA ILE A 19 8.42 17.96 -14.79
C ILE A 19 7.58 16.69 -14.63
N ILE A 20 6.24 16.82 -14.66
CA ILE A 20 5.32 15.67 -14.56
C ILE A 20 5.55 14.70 -15.72
N PHE A 21 5.54 15.19 -16.97
CA PHE A 21 5.77 14.33 -18.13
C PHE A 21 7.18 13.74 -18.19
N ALA A 22 8.20 14.50 -17.76
CA ALA A 22 9.57 13.99 -17.65
C ALA A 22 9.66 12.83 -16.64
N TYR A 23 8.98 12.94 -15.50
CA TYR A 23 8.89 11.88 -14.52
C TYR A 23 8.18 10.63 -15.10
N LEU A 24 7.05 10.79 -15.75
CA LEU A 24 6.32 9.66 -16.35
C LEU A 24 7.16 8.95 -17.44
N ALA A 25 7.89 9.73 -18.25
CA ALA A 25 8.83 9.19 -19.23
C ALA A 25 10.01 8.44 -18.56
N LEU A 26 10.52 8.97 -17.45
CA LEU A 26 11.57 8.32 -16.65
C LEU A 26 11.09 6.96 -16.10
N MET A 27 9.86 6.84 -15.61
CA MET A 27 9.32 5.57 -15.13
C MET A 27 9.30 4.52 -16.24
N ILE A 28 8.84 4.90 -17.45
CA ILE A 28 8.86 4.00 -18.62
C ILE A 28 10.30 3.61 -18.99
N ALA A 29 11.23 4.55 -18.98
CA ALA A 29 12.64 4.29 -19.29
C ALA A 29 13.28 3.31 -18.29
N ILE A 30 12.99 3.46 -16.99
CA ILE A 30 13.43 2.52 -15.95
C ILE A 30 12.82 1.13 -16.18
N GLY A 31 11.53 1.04 -16.52
CA GLY A 31 10.87 -0.23 -16.85
C GLY A 31 11.55 -0.95 -18.01
N ILE A 32 11.83 -0.24 -19.10
CA ILE A 32 12.55 -0.77 -20.27
C ILE A 32 13.98 -1.20 -19.89
N TYR A 33 14.69 -0.41 -19.10
CA TYR A 33 16.02 -0.73 -18.64
C TYR A 33 16.05 -2.00 -17.78
N ALA A 34 15.12 -2.11 -16.84
CA ALA A 34 15.01 -3.26 -15.94
C ALA A 34 14.62 -4.53 -16.71
N SER A 35 13.72 -4.44 -17.69
CA SER A 35 13.27 -5.58 -18.50
C SER A 35 14.41 -6.28 -19.25
N ARG A 36 15.48 -5.56 -19.59
CA ARG A 36 16.67 -6.10 -20.27
C ARG A 36 17.66 -6.81 -19.34
N ARG A 37 17.41 -6.79 -18.02
CA ARG A 37 18.29 -7.35 -16.98
C ARG A 37 17.67 -8.50 -16.20
N GLN A 38 16.55 -9.02 -16.66
CA GLN A 38 15.82 -10.09 -16.02
C GLN A 38 15.86 -11.32 -16.90
N ASP A 39 16.50 -12.37 -16.40
CA ASP A 39 16.66 -13.63 -17.11
C ASP A 39 15.87 -14.78 -16.44
N SER A 40 15.39 -14.58 -15.21
CA SER A 40 14.71 -15.60 -14.43
C SER A 40 13.40 -15.13 -13.79
N VAL A 41 12.58 -16.09 -13.36
CA VAL A 41 11.35 -15.85 -12.60
C VAL A 41 11.66 -15.25 -11.22
N GLU A 42 12.78 -15.65 -10.61
CA GLU A 42 13.24 -15.08 -9.35
C GLU A 42 13.68 -13.62 -9.50
N ASP A 43 14.35 -13.27 -10.61
CA ASP A 43 14.67 -11.86 -10.88
C ASP A 43 13.39 -11.03 -11.04
N TYR A 44 12.37 -11.61 -11.69
CA TYR A 44 11.09 -10.93 -11.93
C TYR A 44 10.29 -10.68 -10.66
N PHE A 45 10.28 -11.61 -9.69
CA PHE A 45 9.43 -11.50 -8.49
C PHE A 45 10.16 -11.03 -7.22
N ILE A 46 11.47 -11.25 -7.11
CA ILE A 46 12.25 -10.92 -5.90
C ILE A 46 13.64 -10.32 -6.21
N ALA A 47 13.86 -9.82 -7.43
CA ALA A 47 15.16 -9.29 -7.85
C ALA A 47 16.34 -10.24 -7.53
N GLY A 48 16.13 -11.56 -7.71
CA GLY A 48 17.11 -12.61 -7.45
C GLY A 48 17.58 -12.73 -6.00
N GLY A 49 16.85 -12.18 -5.03
CA GLY A 49 17.21 -12.23 -3.61
C GLY A 49 18.52 -11.50 -3.27
N LYS A 50 18.87 -10.43 -3.99
CA LYS A 50 20.18 -9.75 -3.88
C LYS A 50 20.11 -8.34 -3.27
N LEU A 51 18.94 -7.90 -2.80
CA LEU A 51 18.73 -6.52 -2.38
C LEU A 51 19.38 -6.20 -1.03
N GLY A 52 20.07 -5.05 -0.96
CA GLY A 52 20.65 -4.51 0.26
C GLY A 52 19.61 -3.80 1.14
N SER A 53 20.03 -3.43 2.36
CA SER A 53 19.17 -2.80 3.37
C SER A 53 18.50 -1.51 2.88
N PHE A 54 19.18 -0.70 2.06
CA PHE A 54 18.61 0.54 1.51
C PHE A 54 17.46 0.24 0.55
N SER A 55 17.64 -0.70 -0.39
CA SER A 55 16.57 -1.10 -1.31
C SER A 55 15.36 -1.68 -0.56
N ILE A 56 15.60 -2.51 0.45
CA ILE A 56 14.53 -3.03 1.31
C ILE A 56 13.79 -1.90 2.02
N ALA A 57 14.48 -0.88 2.52
CA ALA A 57 13.84 0.28 3.13
C ALA A 57 13.00 1.10 2.12
N CYS A 58 13.52 1.34 0.92
CA CYS A 58 12.77 2.01 -0.14
C CYS A 58 11.50 1.24 -0.52
N LEU A 59 11.62 -0.07 -0.73
CA LEU A 59 10.47 -0.96 -0.99
C LEU A 59 9.42 -0.91 0.14
N TRP A 60 9.84 -0.83 1.41
CA TRP A 60 8.91 -0.67 2.53
C TRP A 60 8.13 0.65 2.46
N LEU A 61 8.83 1.76 2.26
CA LEU A 61 8.17 3.06 2.18
C LEU A 61 7.27 3.14 0.94
N ALA A 62 7.78 2.72 -0.21
CA ALA A 62 7.07 2.81 -1.49
C ALA A 62 5.70 2.10 -1.47
N SER A 63 5.61 0.93 -0.86
CA SER A 63 4.35 0.18 -0.85
C SER A 63 3.34 0.63 0.21
N TRP A 64 3.79 1.27 1.29
CA TRP A 64 2.92 1.62 2.41
C TRP A 64 2.72 3.12 2.55
N VAL A 65 3.65 3.93 2.05
CA VAL A 65 3.54 5.40 2.05
C VAL A 65 2.88 5.85 0.74
N GLY A 66 1.67 5.37 0.47
CA GLY A 66 0.84 5.81 -0.64
C GLY A 66 0.02 7.06 -0.30
N GLY A 67 -1.01 7.32 -1.09
CA GLY A 67 -1.88 8.48 -0.93
C GLY A 67 -2.48 8.62 0.47
N ALA A 68 -2.86 7.53 1.12
CA ALA A 68 -3.43 7.56 2.46
C ALA A 68 -2.45 8.07 3.54
N ALA A 69 -1.15 7.78 3.40
CA ALA A 69 -0.16 8.19 4.39
C ALA A 69 0.21 9.68 4.27
N VAL A 70 0.39 10.17 3.05
CA VAL A 70 0.84 11.56 2.82
C VAL A 70 -0.35 12.49 2.64
N ILE A 71 -1.23 12.23 1.66
CA ILE A 71 -2.39 13.06 1.38
C ILE A 71 -3.39 12.96 2.54
N GLY A 72 -3.76 11.74 2.91
CA GLY A 72 -4.67 11.47 4.02
C GLY A 72 -4.13 11.97 5.35
N GLY A 73 -2.85 11.71 5.65
CA GLY A 73 -2.18 12.20 6.86
C GLY A 73 -2.18 13.73 6.96
N THR A 74 -1.91 14.44 5.86
CA THR A 74 -1.98 15.91 5.80
C THR A 74 -3.41 16.41 6.00
N THR A 75 -4.40 15.80 5.36
CA THR A 75 -5.81 16.15 5.52
C THR A 75 -6.28 15.93 6.96
N LYS A 76 -5.90 14.81 7.57
CA LYS A 76 -6.24 14.54 8.98
C LYS A 76 -5.51 15.45 9.97
N ALA A 77 -4.30 15.88 9.64
CA ALA A 77 -3.61 16.88 10.45
C ALA A 77 -4.24 18.28 10.29
N PHE A 78 -4.78 18.60 9.11
CA PHE A 78 -5.61 19.79 8.89
C PHE A 78 -6.87 19.78 9.79
N GLU A 79 -7.57 18.63 9.87
CA GLU A 79 -8.81 18.46 10.63
C GLU A 79 -8.58 18.33 12.15
N PHE A 80 -7.63 17.49 12.54
CA PHE A 80 -7.46 17.01 13.92
C PHE A 80 -6.11 17.37 14.55
N GLY A 81 -5.31 18.20 13.88
CA GLY A 81 -4.01 18.63 14.38
C GLY A 81 -2.97 17.51 14.43
N ILE A 82 -2.16 17.48 15.50
CA ILE A 82 -1.05 16.52 15.66
C ILE A 82 -1.50 15.05 15.61
N SER A 83 -2.73 14.76 16.03
CA SER A 83 -3.29 13.41 16.00
C SER A 83 -3.51 12.88 14.57
N GLY A 84 -3.57 13.75 13.55
CA GLY A 84 -3.66 13.33 12.14
C GLY A 84 -2.48 12.54 11.63
N GLY A 85 -1.29 12.68 12.23
CA GLY A 85 -0.11 11.87 11.95
C GLY A 85 -0.19 10.42 12.45
N TRP A 86 -1.26 10.05 13.15
CA TRP A 86 -1.40 8.73 13.78
C TRP A 86 -1.41 7.57 12.79
N TYR A 87 -2.04 7.73 11.62
CA TYR A 87 -2.06 6.70 10.58
C TYR A 87 -0.63 6.25 10.18
N THR A 88 0.23 7.21 9.83
CA THR A 88 1.62 6.94 9.46
C THR A 88 2.45 6.47 10.67
N THR A 89 2.11 6.92 11.88
CA THR A 89 2.71 6.42 13.13
C THR A 89 2.38 4.95 13.36
N CYS A 90 1.16 4.49 13.06
CA CYS A 90 0.80 3.07 13.12
C CYS A 90 1.62 2.23 12.14
N MET A 91 1.92 2.73 10.94
CA MET A 91 2.82 2.07 10.00
C MET A 91 4.26 1.96 10.53
N LEU A 92 4.76 3.02 11.16
CA LEU A 92 6.07 2.99 11.82
C LEU A 92 6.12 1.91 12.89
N ILE A 93 5.11 1.85 13.76
CA ILE A 93 4.98 0.81 14.79
C ILE A 93 4.91 -0.58 14.16
N ALA A 94 4.13 -0.74 13.10
CA ALA A 94 4.02 -2.00 12.37
C ALA A 94 5.36 -2.45 11.78
N CYS A 95 6.14 -1.54 11.17
CA CYS A 95 7.50 -1.82 10.68
C CYS A 95 8.43 -2.27 11.83
N LEU A 96 8.39 -1.60 12.98
CA LEU A 96 9.20 -1.99 14.14
C LEU A 96 8.82 -3.39 14.65
N LEU A 97 7.53 -3.66 14.78
CA LEU A 97 7.03 -4.98 15.21
C LEU A 97 7.38 -6.07 14.20
N PHE A 98 7.18 -5.81 12.90
CA PHE A 98 7.55 -6.77 11.86
C PHE A 98 9.07 -7.03 11.86
N GLY A 99 9.88 -5.98 11.95
CA GLY A 99 11.34 -6.08 12.03
C GLY A 99 11.82 -6.92 13.23
N PHE A 100 11.13 -6.80 14.36
CA PHE A 100 11.45 -7.52 15.58
C PHE A 100 11.03 -9.00 15.52
N PHE A 101 9.78 -9.27 15.14
CA PHE A 101 9.21 -10.61 15.25
C PHE A 101 9.35 -11.45 13.98
N PHE A 102 9.33 -10.84 12.78
CA PHE A 102 9.12 -11.52 11.51
C PHE A 102 10.30 -11.44 10.54
N ALA A 103 10.96 -10.30 10.40
CA ALA A 103 11.90 -10.06 9.29
C ALA A 103 12.98 -11.15 9.14
N VAL A 104 13.69 -11.48 10.23
CA VAL A 104 14.73 -12.51 10.20
C VAL A 104 14.14 -13.90 9.98
N ARG A 105 13.01 -14.20 10.64
CA ARG A 105 12.37 -15.51 10.56
C ARG A 105 11.86 -15.79 9.16
N VAL A 106 11.15 -14.83 8.56
CA VAL A 106 10.63 -14.94 7.19
C VAL A 106 11.77 -15.10 6.18
N LYS A 107 12.86 -14.31 6.32
CA LYS A 107 14.03 -14.45 5.44
C LYS A 107 14.69 -15.82 5.56
N ARG A 108 14.83 -16.33 6.77
CA ARG A 108 15.43 -17.65 7.02
C ARG A 108 14.60 -18.78 6.42
N GLU A 109 13.28 -18.79 6.65
CA GLU A 109 12.39 -19.78 6.04
C GLU A 109 12.34 -19.62 4.51
N GLY A 110 12.37 -18.38 4.01
CA GLY A 110 12.48 -18.08 2.58
C GLY A 110 13.70 -18.74 1.92
N ASN A 111 14.86 -18.60 2.53
CA ASN A 111 16.10 -19.22 2.04
C ASN A 111 16.07 -20.76 2.13
N LYS A 112 15.51 -21.31 3.24
CA LYS A 112 15.45 -22.75 3.47
C LYS A 112 14.56 -23.49 2.48
N HIS A 113 13.47 -22.85 2.05
CA HIS A 113 12.45 -23.48 1.21
C HIS A 113 12.35 -22.86 -0.18
N ASN A 114 13.24 -21.91 -0.55
CA ASN A 114 13.22 -21.16 -1.81
C ASN A 114 11.86 -20.51 -2.11
N LEU A 115 11.31 -19.82 -1.08
CA LEU A 115 10.00 -19.21 -1.14
C LEU A 115 10.03 -17.92 -1.97
N LEU A 116 8.99 -17.69 -2.76
CA LEU A 116 8.80 -16.47 -3.56
C LEU A 116 7.54 -15.70 -3.19
N THR A 117 6.55 -16.39 -2.62
CA THR A 117 5.24 -15.82 -2.31
C THR A 117 4.84 -16.06 -0.85
N TYR A 118 3.87 -15.29 -0.37
CA TYR A 118 3.29 -15.52 0.96
C TYR A 118 2.49 -16.85 1.03
N PRO A 119 1.72 -17.25 0.02
CA PRO A 119 1.12 -18.59 0.00
C PRO A 119 2.15 -19.74 0.05
N ASP A 120 3.34 -19.58 -0.58
CA ASP A 120 4.46 -20.51 -0.39
C ASP A 120 4.85 -20.63 1.10
N PHE A 121 4.92 -19.49 1.80
CA PHE A 121 5.23 -19.47 3.23
C PHE A 121 4.15 -20.18 4.06
N ILE A 122 2.87 -19.97 3.77
CA ILE A 122 1.74 -20.66 4.42
C ILE A 122 1.87 -22.18 4.24
N GLU A 123 2.19 -22.66 3.04
CA GLU A 123 2.33 -24.10 2.75
C GLU A 123 3.48 -24.76 3.55
N THR A 124 4.48 -24.01 4.04
CA THR A 124 5.55 -24.60 4.86
C THR A 124 5.08 -25.21 6.17
N ARG A 125 3.91 -24.84 6.66
CA ARG A 125 3.34 -25.31 7.93
C ARG A 125 1.93 -25.90 7.79
N TYR A 126 1.25 -25.62 6.68
CA TYR A 126 -0.07 -26.12 6.33
C TYR A 126 -0.01 -26.98 5.05
N ASP A 127 -1.11 -27.15 4.36
CA ASP A 127 -1.22 -27.93 3.14
C ASP A 127 -1.51 -27.09 1.87
N SER A 128 -1.49 -27.75 0.72
CA SER A 128 -1.82 -27.15 -0.57
C SER A 128 -3.23 -26.59 -0.66
N ARG A 129 -4.23 -27.15 0.10
CA ARG A 129 -5.60 -26.61 0.14
C ARG A 129 -5.63 -25.26 0.82
N THR A 130 -4.91 -25.12 1.94
CA THR A 130 -4.76 -23.86 2.68
C THR A 130 -4.02 -22.83 1.85
N ARG A 131 -2.97 -23.24 1.11
CA ARG A 131 -2.26 -22.38 0.15
C ARG A 131 -3.21 -21.80 -0.90
N ILE A 132 -4.04 -22.62 -1.56
CA ILE A 132 -4.98 -22.13 -2.60
C ILE A 132 -5.90 -21.04 -2.08
N VAL A 133 -6.50 -21.23 -0.90
CA VAL A 133 -7.42 -20.26 -0.32
C VAL A 133 -6.69 -18.97 0.06
N ALA A 134 -5.48 -19.08 0.61
CA ALA A 134 -4.62 -17.92 0.88
C ALA A 134 -4.25 -17.18 -0.42
N THR A 135 -3.95 -17.90 -1.50
CA THR A 135 -3.66 -17.32 -2.82
C THR A 135 -4.85 -16.52 -3.37
N ILE A 136 -6.06 -17.10 -3.33
CA ILE A 136 -7.27 -16.44 -3.80
C ILE A 136 -7.53 -15.17 -2.98
N THR A 137 -7.43 -15.28 -1.65
CA THR A 137 -7.59 -14.15 -0.73
C THR A 137 -6.62 -13.02 -1.07
N THR A 138 -5.34 -13.36 -1.26
CA THR A 138 -4.30 -12.38 -1.58
C THR A 138 -4.55 -11.72 -2.94
N ILE A 139 -4.89 -12.47 -4.00
CA ILE A 139 -5.19 -11.93 -5.33
C ILE A 139 -6.34 -10.91 -5.24
N LEU A 140 -7.44 -11.27 -4.59
CA LEU A 140 -8.60 -10.38 -4.44
C LEU A 140 -8.23 -9.08 -3.70
N ALA A 141 -7.52 -9.20 -2.59
CA ALA A 141 -7.07 -8.05 -1.81
C ALA A 141 -6.15 -7.13 -2.64
N TYR A 142 -5.17 -7.70 -3.36
CA TYR A 142 -4.18 -6.89 -4.09
C TYR A 142 -4.72 -6.27 -5.38
N ILE A 143 -5.74 -6.85 -6.01
CA ILE A 143 -6.50 -6.17 -7.08
C ILE A 143 -7.21 -4.94 -6.51
N GLY A 144 -7.84 -5.06 -5.34
CA GLY A 144 -8.47 -3.93 -4.65
C GLY A 144 -7.48 -2.84 -4.25
N TYR A 145 -6.33 -3.22 -3.67
CA TYR A 145 -5.27 -2.26 -3.35
C TYR A 145 -4.78 -1.49 -4.58
N ALA A 146 -4.48 -2.20 -5.67
CA ALA A 146 -4.07 -1.57 -6.91
C ALA A 146 -5.17 -0.64 -7.45
N ALA A 147 -6.43 -1.06 -7.42
CA ALA A 147 -7.56 -0.24 -7.87
C ALA A 147 -7.68 1.07 -7.07
N GLY A 148 -7.57 1.02 -5.75
CA GLY A 148 -7.59 2.21 -4.91
C GLY A 148 -6.44 3.19 -5.21
N GLN A 149 -5.23 2.69 -5.44
CA GLN A 149 -4.08 3.54 -5.80
C GLN A 149 -4.20 4.11 -7.21
N LEU A 150 -4.70 3.32 -8.18
CA LEU A 150 -4.96 3.80 -9.53
C LEU A 150 -6.07 4.87 -9.56
N ALA A 151 -7.12 4.69 -8.77
CA ALA A 151 -8.19 5.69 -8.62
C ALA A 151 -7.62 7.01 -8.06
N ALA A 152 -6.79 6.93 -7.02
CA ALA A 152 -6.13 8.10 -6.44
C ALA A 152 -5.17 8.77 -7.45
N ALA A 153 -4.36 7.99 -8.17
CA ALA A 153 -3.45 8.51 -9.19
C ALA A 153 -4.21 9.20 -10.33
N GLY A 154 -5.33 8.62 -10.78
CA GLY A 154 -6.23 9.22 -11.76
C GLY A 154 -6.82 10.55 -11.27
N ALA A 155 -7.27 10.62 -10.02
CA ALA A 155 -7.81 11.84 -9.43
C ALA A 155 -6.76 12.95 -9.30
N VAL A 156 -5.56 12.61 -8.81
CA VAL A 156 -4.43 13.56 -8.71
C VAL A 156 -4.07 14.07 -10.11
N LEU A 157 -3.88 13.17 -11.08
CA LEU A 157 -3.48 13.55 -12.43
C LEU A 157 -4.57 14.37 -13.14
N SER A 158 -5.86 14.07 -12.90
CA SER A 158 -7.00 14.87 -13.36
C SER A 158 -6.92 16.31 -12.83
N THR A 159 -6.63 16.46 -11.55
CA THR A 159 -6.48 17.79 -10.94
C THR A 159 -5.26 18.53 -11.50
N LEU A 160 -4.15 17.85 -11.73
CA LEU A 160 -2.90 18.44 -12.21
C LEU A 160 -2.96 18.87 -13.67
N LEU A 161 -3.47 18.00 -14.55
CA LEU A 161 -3.53 18.26 -15.99
C LEU A 161 -4.81 18.99 -16.42
N GLY A 162 -5.80 19.03 -15.53
CA GLY A 162 -7.12 19.55 -15.83
C GLY A 162 -7.91 18.69 -16.82
N TRP A 163 -7.52 17.44 -16.97
CA TRP A 163 -8.21 16.47 -17.81
C TRP A 163 -9.38 15.84 -17.04
N ASP A 164 -10.30 15.21 -17.77
CA ASP A 164 -11.33 14.40 -17.12
C ASP A 164 -10.71 13.21 -16.37
N TYR A 165 -11.42 12.71 -15.37
CA TYR A 165 -10.96 11.60 -14.53
C TYR A 165 -10.62 10.34 -15.34
N SER A 166 -11.49 9.98 -16.31
CA SER A 166 -11.30 8.75 -17.09
C SER A 166 -10.05 8.79 -17.94
N SER A 167 -9.75 9.90 -18.62
CA SER A 167 -8.53 10.08 -19.40
C SER A 167 -7.28 10.07 -18.51
N SER A 168 -7.35 10.68 -17.35
CA SER A 168 -6.25 10.73 -16.37
C SER A 168 -5.98 9.35 -15.74
N LEU A 169 -7.04 8.62 -15.37
CA LEU A 169 -6.94 7.25 -14.90
C LEU A 169 -6.34 6.32 -15.97
N LEU A 170 -6.79 6.46 -17.22
CA LEU A 170 -6.27 5.66 -18.33
C LEU A 170 -4.77 5.91 -18.53
N LEU A 171 -4.32 7.17 -18.53
CA LEU A 171 -2.89 7.52 -18.66
C LEU A 171 -2.08 6.95 -17.49
N ALA A 172 -2.49 7.19 -16.25
CA ALA A 172 -1.81 6.67 -15.07
C ALA A 172 -1.72 5.15 -15.10
N SER A 173 -2.85 4.48 -15.34
CA SER A 173 -2.92 3.01 -15.39
C SER A 173 -2.08 2.44 -16.52
N ALA A 174 -2.12 3.02 -17.72
CA ALA A 174 -1.33 2.54 -18.84
C ALA A 174 0.18 2.60 -18.55
N ILE A 175 0.66 3.69 -17.96
CA ILE A 175 2.09 3.84 -17.60
C ILE A 175 2.49 2.85 -16.52
N ILE A 176 1.70 2.76 -15.44
CA ILE A 176 1.99 1.86 -14.31
C ILE A 176 2.02 0.40 -14.79
N VAL A 177 0.99 -0.03 -15.52
CA VAL A 177 0.90 -1.40 -16.03
C VAL A 177 2.05 -1.71 -17.00
N LEU A 178 2.40 -0.75 -17.87
CA LEU A 178 3.45 -0.96 -18.86
C LEU A 178 4.81 -1.23 -18.21
N TYR A 179 5.27 -0.34 -17.30
CA TYR A 179 6.59 -0.53 -16.72
C TYR A 179 6.63 -1.67 -15.70
N THR A 180 5.53 -1.91 -14.97
CA THR A 180 5.43 -3.00 -14.00
C THR A 180 5.41 -4.36 -14.69
N ALA A 181 4.54 -4.55 -15.69
CA ALA A 181 4.43 -5.82 -16.40
C ALA A 181 5.71 -6.18 -17.17
N THR A 182 6.38 -5.19 -17.77
CA THR A 182 7.62 -5.43 -18.52
C THR A 182 8.86 -5.55 -17.65
N GLY A 183 8.94 -4.75 -16.59
CA GLY A 183 10.15 -4.58 -15.77
C GLY A 183 10.14 -5.34 -14.44
N GLY A 184 9.02 -5.94 -14.01
CA GLY A 184 8.92 -6.76 -12.80
C GLY A 184 9.45 -6.07 -11.54
N PHE A 185 9.86 -6.88 -10.56
CA PHE A 185 10.30 -6.39 -9.24
C PHE A 185 11.59 -5.56 -9.28
N LEU A 186 12.43 -5.79 -10.30
CA LEU A 186 13.65 -4.99 -10.47
C LEU A 186 13.31 -3.57 -10.92
N ALA A 187 12.33 -3.40 -11.83
CA ALA A 187 11.82 -2.08 -12.20
C ALA A 187 11.21 -1.36 -10.99
N VAL A 188 10.34 -2.05 -10.25
CA VAL A 188 9.75 -1.54 -9.00
C VAL A 188 10.83 -1.07 -8.04
N THR A 189 11.88 -1.87 -7.81
CA THR A 189 13.00 -1.46 -6.94
C THR A 189 13.67 -0.16 -7.38
N TYR A 190 13.91 0.01 -8.68
CA TYR A 190 14.58 1.22 -9.20
C TYR A 190 13.64 2.43 -9.22
N THR A 191 12.37 2.23 -9.56
CA THR A 191 11.38 3.32 -9.48
C THR A 191 11.17 3.76 -8.05
N ASP A 192 11.12 2.84 -7.08
CA ASP A 192 10.95 3.13 -5.65
C ASP A 192 12.10 3.97 -5.08
N TRP A 193 13.35 3.76 -5.54
CA TRP A 193 14.46 4.62 -5.12
C TRP A 193 14.22 6.08 -5.51
N VAL A 194 13.77 6.31 -6.74
CA VAL A 194 13.47 7.66 -7.24
C VAL A 194 12.24 8.22 -6.51
N GLN A 195 11.20 7.44 -6.40
CA GLN A 195 9.90 7.85 -5.86
C GLN A 195 9.99 8.21 -4.37
N ILE A 196 10.64 7.39 -3.56
CA ILE A 196 10.83 7.67 -2.14
C ILE A 196 11.76 8.86 -1.91
N THR A 197 12.80 9.00 -2.74
CA THR A 197 13.67 10.18 -2.68
C THR A 197 12.89 11.46 -3.00
N LEU A 198 12.09 11.46 -4.06
CA LEU A 198 11.24 12.61 -4.42
C LEU A 198 10.23 12.94 -3.32
N LEU A 199 9.62 11.93 -2.70
CA LEU A 199 8.66 12.11 -1.62
C LEU A 199 9.32 12.72 -0.37
N LEU A 200 10.45 12.15 0.08
CA LEU A 200 11.19 12.66 1.25
C LEU A 200 11.72 14.07 1.01
N VAL A 201 12.33 14.31 -0.15
CA VAL A 201 12.83 15.64 -0.53
C VAL A 201 11.65 16.63 -0.61
N GLY A 202 10.58 16.25 -1.30
CA GLY A 202 9.42 17.11 -1.50
C GLY A 202 8.71 17.47 -0.18
N VAL A 203 8.33 16.47 0.60
CA VAL A 203 7.54 16.69 1.83
C VAL A 203 8.39 17.28 2.96
N VAL A 204 9.62 16.77 3.15
CA VAL A 204 10.42 17.12 4.33
C VAL A 204 11.40 18.26 4.03
N ILE A 205 12.27 18.09 3.01
CA ILE A 205 13.38 19.02 2.77
C ILE A 205 12.89 20.31 2.11
N VAL A 206 11.89 20.23 1.24
CA VAL A 206 11.33 21.38 0.53
C VAL A 206 10.03 21.86 1.21
N GLY A 207 9.16 20.94 1.56
CA GLY A 207 7.82 21.24 2.07
C GLY A 207 7.85 22.00 3.39
N ILE A 208 8.59 21.52 4.38
CA ILE A 208 8.66 22.18 5.72
C ILE A 208 9.26 23.60 5.60
N PRO A 209 10.42 23.86 4.96
CA PRO A 209 10.95 25.19 4.83
C PRO A 209 10.03 26.17 4.09
N ILE A 210 9.39 25.75 3.00
CA ILE A 210 8.42 26.60 2.29
C ILE A 210 7.20 26.91 3.16
N SER A 211 6.72 25.92 3.89
CA SER A 211 5.64 26.09 4.86
C SER A 211 6.01 27.12 5.92
N ILE A 212 7.19 27.04 6.51
CA ILE A 212 7.70 28.00 7.51
C ILE A 212 7.78 29.41 6.90
N ALA A 213 8.28 29.55 5.68
CA ALA A 213 8.36 30.84 4.98
C ALA A 213 6.97 31.47 4.70
N ASN A 214 5.91 30.63 4.66
CA ASN A 214 4.53 31.07 4.44
C ASN A 214 3.67 31.06 5.74
N GLY A 215 4.31 31.18 6.89
CA GLY A 215 3.61 31.34 8.16
C GLY A 215 3.37 30.05 8.96
N GLY A 216 3.77 28.87 8.45
CA GLY A 216 3.67 27.59 9.15
C GLY A 216 4.78 27.42 10.20
N THR A 217 4.87 28.31 11.18
CA THR A 217 5.87 28.27 12.26
C THR A 217 5.27 27.67 13.53
N LEU A 218 6.12 27.16 14.43
CA LEU A 218 5.67 26.65 15.74
C LEU A 218 4.92 27.70 16.56
N GLU A 219 5.36 28.97 16.49
CA GLU A 219 4.70 30.09 17.16
C GLU A 219 3.32 30.34 16.55
N ALA A 220 3.21 30.37 15.23
CA ALA A 220 1.94 30.53 14.53
C ALA A 220 0.97 29.36 14.84
N PHE A 221 1.47 28.13 14.89
CA PHE A 221 0.65 27.01 15.32
C PHE A 221 0.09 27.22 16.73
N ALA A 222 0.96 27.59 17.69
CA ALA A 222 0.56 27.79 19.10
C ALA A 222 -0.44 28.92 19.29
N THR A 223 -0.37 29.98 18.48
CA THR A 223 -1.20 31.19 18.63
C THR A 223 -2.48 31.19 17.81
N SER A 224 -2.47 30.53 16.64
CA SER A 224 -3.56 30.63 15.67
C SER A 224 -4.46 29.39 15.60
N LEU A 225 -3.96 28.20 16.01
CA LEU A 225 -4.75 26.98 15.96
C LEU A 225 -5.52 26.76 17.28
N PRO A 226 -6.71 26.16 17.21
CA PRO A 226 -7.45 25.73 18.39
C PRO A 226 -6.63 24.78 19.27
N THR A 227 -6.79 24.85 20.59
CA THR A 227 -6.09 23.97 21.55
C THR A 227 -6.33 22.47 21.26
N GLY A 228 -7.47 22.13 20.66
CA GLY A 228 -7.79 20.78 20.22
C GLY A 228 -6.81 20.20 19.19
N HIS A 229 -6.15 21.03 18.37
CA HIS A 229 -5.15 20.60 17.40
C HIS A 229 -3.85 20.07 18.05
N PHE A 230 -3.63 20.37 19.32
CA PHE A 230 -2.49 19.83 20.08
C PHE A 230 -2.86 18.63 20.94
N ASN A 231 -4.13 18.18 20.88
CA ASN A 231 -4.55 16.96 21.56
C ASN A 231 -4.03 15.73 20.82
N PRO A 232 -3.16 14.89 21.42
CA PRO A 232 -2.63 13.69 20.77
C PRO A 232 -3.70 12.63 20.47
N ILE A 233 -4.89 12.73 21.09
CA ILE A 233 -6.06 11.86 20.82
C ILE A 233 -7.21 12.62 20.16
N GLY A 234 -6.93 13.76 19.52
CA GLY A 234 -7.92 14.64 18.89
C GLY A 234 -8.74 13.98 17.77
N TRP A 235 -8.19 13.00 17.09
CA TRP A 235 -8.90 12.20 16.07
C TRP A 235 -9.92 11.21 16.68
N GLY A 236 -9.97 11.09 18.01
CA GLY A 236 -10.85 10.21 18.74
C GLY A 236 -10.21 8.86 19.08
N LEU A 237 -10.21 8.56 20.36
CA LEU A 237 -9.57 7.35 20.91
C LEU A 237 -10.06 6.06 20.24
N PRO A 238 -11.38 5.84 19.97
CA PRO A 238 -11.85 4.62 19.30
C PRO A 238 -11.24 4.43 17.90
N THR A 239 -11.20 5.49 17.08
CA THR A 239 -10.60 5.47 15.73
C THR A 239 -9.11 5.18 15.78
N MET A 240 -8.40 5.84 16.70
CA MET A 240 -6.95 5.65 16.86
C MET A 240 -6.60 4.24 17.34
N LEU A 241 -7.38 3.65 18.23
CA LEU A 241 -7.22 2.26 18.64
C LEU A 241 -7.53 1.28 17.50
N ALA A 242 -8.59 1.53 16.74
CA ALA A 242 -8.92 0.72 15.56
C ALA A 242 -7.76 0.72 14.54
N LEU A 243 -7.21 1.88 14.20
CA LEU A 243 -6.04 2.01 13.32
C LEU A 243 -4.79 1.36 13.92
N GLY A 244 -4.55 1.56 15.22
CA GLY A 244 -3.42 0.99 15.95
C GLY A 244 -3.43 -0.55 16.01
N VAL A 245 -4.58 -1.16 15.82
CA VAL A 245 -4.73 -2.62 15.71
C VAL A 245 -4.74 -3.06 14.24
N SER A 246 -5.58 -2.47 13.40
CA SER A 246 -5.80 -2.93 12.03
C SER A 246 -4.56 -2.81 11.14
N ILE A 247 -3.80 -1.71 11.26
CA ILE A 247 -2.60 -1.50 10.42
C ILE A 247 -1.51 -2.53 10.74
N PRO A 248 -1.06 -2.74 12.00
CA PRO A 248 -0.11 -3.80 12.31
C PRO A 248 -0.60 -5.21 11.93
N LEU A 249 -1.90 -5.52 12.12
CA LEU A 249 -2.47 -6.79 11.69
C LEU A 249 -2.30 -7.01 10.18
N ALA A 250 -2.61 -5.98 9.38
CA ALA A 250 -2.45 -6.04 7.94
C ALA A 250 -0.99 -6.25 7.52
N PHE A 251 -0.02 -5.60 8.19
CA PHE A 251 1.41 -5.78 7.92
C PHE A 251 1.88 -7.22 8.11
N PHE A 252 1.38 -7.91 9.13
CA PHE A 252 1.78 -9.28 9.41
C PHE A 252 1.32 -10.31 8.37
N VAL A 253 0.37 -9.96 7.52
CA VAL A 253 -0.20 -10.86 6.49
C VAL A 253 -0.07 -10.33 5.07
N ALA A 254 0.44 -9.11 4.91
CA ALA A 254 0.61 -8.52 3.59
C ALA A 254 1.74 -9.22 2.83
N MET A 255 1.42 -9.79 1.68
CA MET A 255 2.37 -10.55 0.86
C MET A 255 3.61 -9.73 0.49
N ASP A 256 3.45 -8.45 0.20
CA ASP A 256 4.55 -7.56 -0.15
C ASP A 256 5.60 -7.43 0.98
N CYS A 257 5.19 -7.56 2.25
CA CYS A 257 6.11 -7.63 3.38
C CYS A 257 7.01 -8.87 3.33
N TYR A 258 6.45 -10.01 2.94
CA TYR A 258 7.19 -11.28 2.78
C TYR A 258 8.09 -11.24 1.54
N THR A 259 7.58 -10.77 0.42
CA THR A 259 8.34 -10.64 -0.83
C THR A 259 9.61 -9.83 -0.64
N ARG A 260 9.58 -8.73 0.13
CA ARG A 260 10.77 -7.94 0.50
C ARG A 260 11.77 -8.73 1.31
N MET A 261 11.30 -9.53 2.26
CA MET A 261 12.21 -10.39 3.03
C MET A 261 12.86 -11.43 2.13
N PHE A 262 12.13 -12.03 1.19
CA PHE A 262 12.68 -12.96 0.21
C PHE A 262 13.68 -12.26 -0.72
N ALA A 263 13.40 -11.02 -1.14
CA ALA A 263 14.25 -10.20 -2.00
C ALA A 263 15.56 -9.72 -1.32
N ALA A 264 15.62 -9.70 0.02
CA ALA A 264 16.81 -9.28 0.75
C ALA A 264 17.98 -10.28 0.54
N LYS A 265 19.21 -9.77 0.43
CA LYS A 265 20.39 -10.61 0.22
C LYS A 265 20.71 -11.54 1.41
N ASP A 266 20.40 -11.10 2.63
CA ASP A 266 20.65 -11.85 3.87
C ASP A 266 19.69 -11.39 5.00
N GLU A 267 19.73 -12.11 6.14
CA GLU A 267 18.92 -11.80 7.33
C GLU A 267 19.23 -10.39 7.89
N ALA A 268 20.47 -9.95 7.80
CA ALA A 268 20.88 -8.64 8.30
C ALA A 268 20.31 -7.53 7.41
N ALA A 269 20.31 -7.70 6.07
CA ALA A 269 19.71 -6.78 5.12
C ALA A 269 18.20 -6.68 5.32
N ALA A 270 17.50 -7.80 5.51
CA ALA A 270 16.08 -7.84 5.81
C ALA A 270 15.75 -7.04 7.09
N LYS A 271 16.43 -7.34 8.18
CA LYS A 271 16.23 -6.68 9.48
C LYS A 271 16.58 -5.19 9.45
N ARG A 272 17.79 -4.86 8.98
CA ARG A 272 18.28 -3.47 8.93
C ARG A 272 17.45 -2.63 7.97
N GLY A 273 17.02 -3.19 6.83
CA GLY A 273 16.17 -2.50 5.86
C GLY A 273 14.80 -2.15 6.45
N THR A 274 14.18 -3.08 7.19
CA THR A 274 12.91 -2.83 7.87
C THR A 274 13.03 -1.75 8.95
N TYR A 275 14.10 -1.75 9.76
CA TYR A 275 14.32 -0.69 10.75
C TYR A 275 14.69 0.66 10.12
N LEU A 276 15.43 0.65 9.01
CA LEU A 276 15.71 1.87 8.25
C LEU A 276 14.42 2.47 7.69
N ALA A 277 13.49 1.64 7.20
CA ALA A 277 12.17 2.10 6.79
C ALA A 277 11.41 2.77 7.94
N ALA A 278 11.39 2.15 9.12
CA ALA A 278 10.78 2.76 10.31
C ALA A 278 11.42 4.11 10.65
N ALA A 279 12.75 4.22 10.57
CA ALA A 279 13.44 5.48 10.80
C ALA A 279 13.09 6.56 9.77
N LEU A 280 12.93 6.19 8.49
CA LEU A 280 12.55 7.12 7.41
C LEU A 280 11.08 7.51 7.46
N LEU A 281 10.21 6.72 8.10
CA LEU A 281 8.82 7.12 8.37
C LEU A 281 8.71 8.28 9.35
N VAL A 282 9.65 8.45 10.29
CA VAL A 282 9.61 9.54 11.27
C VAL A 282 9.54 10.92 10.61
N PRO A 283 10.48 11.30 9.71
CA PRO A 283 10.41 12.59 9.03
C PRO A 283 9.16 12.74 8.16
N LEU A 284 8.60 11.66 7.60
CA LEU A 284 7.35 11.72 6.83
C LEU A 284 6.13 12.00 7.73
N VAL A 285 6.05 11.39 8.92
CA VAL A 285 5.01 11.72 9.92
C VAL A 285 5.08 13.19 10.27
N ILE A 286 6.28 13.69 10.56
CA ILE A 286 6.49 15.10 10.93
C ILE A 286 6.12 16.00 9.74
N GLY A 287 6.60 15.70 8.54
CA GLY A 287 6.39 16.52 7.36
C GLY A 287 4.92 16.62 6.94
N SER A 288 4.21 15.49 6.84
CA SER A 288 2.78 15.49 6.49
C SER A 288 1.93 16.20 7.55
N THR A 289 2.24 15.99 8.85
CA THR A 289 1.55 16.68 9.95
C THR A 289 1.83 18.18 9.90
N TRP A 290 3.07 18.60 9.68
CA TRP A 290 3.46 20.00 9.58
C TRP A 290 2.73 20.72 8.44
N LEU A 291 2.70 20.12 7.27
CA LEU A 291 1.97 20.66 6.12
C LEU A 291 0.46 20.77 6.38
N GLY A 292 -0.12 19.80 7.08
CA GLY A 292 -1.53 19.83 7.49
C GLY A 292 -1.84 20.97 8.47
N LEU A 293 -1.00 21.17 9.49
CA LEU A 293 -1.13 22.30 10.43
C LEU A 293 -0.96 23.65 9.73
N THR A 294 -0.04 23.75 8.76
CA THR A 294 0.11 24.94 7.94
C THR A 294 -1.14 25.23 7.12
N ALA A 295 -1.70 24.21 6.51
CA ALA A 295 -2.95 24.35 5.77
C ALA A 295 -4.10 24.81 6.68
N ALA A 296 -4.16 24.32 7.92
CA ALA A 296 -5.18 24.74 8.90
C ALA A 296 -5.09 26.23 9.25
N ILE A 297 -3.89 26.82 9.26
CA ILE A 297 -3.71 28.27 9.41
C ILE A 297 -4.13 29.03 8.15
N LEU A 298 -3.73 28.54 6.97
CA LEU A 298 -3.94 29.25 5.71
C LEU A 298 -5.38 29.16 5.20
N TYR A 299 -6.12 28.12 5.58
CA TYR A 299 -7.49 27.87 5.13
C TYR A 299 -8.50 27.72 6.28
N PRO A 300 -8.65 28.74 7.14
CA PRO A 300 -9.56 28.67 8.28
C PRO A 300 -11.01 28.53 7.81
N GLY A 301 -11.76 27.59 8.39
CA GLY A 301 -13.18 27.38 8.08
C GLY A 301 -13.47 26.72 6.73
N VAL A 302 -12.46 26.22 6.03
CA VAL A 302 -12.67 25.39 4.83
C VAL A 302 -12.98 23.97 5.29
N GLU A 303 -14.11 23.42 4.84
CA GLU A 303 -14.38 21.99 4.98
C GLU A 303 -13.37 21.19 4.16
N SER A 304 -12.92 20.05 4.66
CA SER A 304 -11.90 19.20 4.03
C SER A 304 -12.46 18.41 2.83
N GLU A 305 -13.19 19.10 1.96
CA GLU A 305 -13.64 18.53 0.69
C GLU A 305 -12.47 18.52 -0.31
N GLY A 306 -11.77 17.41 -0.39
CA GLY A 306 -10.73 17.21 -1.38
C GLY A 306 -9.30 17.13 -0.85
N ASP A 307 -8.34 17.21 -1.76
CA ASP A 307 -6.92 17.10 -1.45
C ASP A 307 -6.34 18.44 -0.98
N ILE A 308 -6.36 18.65 0.34
CA ILE A 308 -5.81 19.84 1.01
C ILE A 308 -4.32 20.01 0.71
N LEU A 309 -3.58 18.91 0.57
CA LEU A 309 -2.16 18.97 0.30
C LEU A 309 -1.86 19.50 -1.11
N SER A 310 -2.58 19.01 -2.12
CA SER A 310 -2.42 19.54 -3.49
C SER A 310 -2.78 21.02 -3.57
N ARG A 311 -3.83 21.46 -2.85
CA ARG A 311 -4.19 22.87 -2.76
C ARG A 311 -3.07 23.69 -2.12
N LEU A 312 -2.54 23.24 -0.99
CA LEU A 312 -1.42 23.92 -0.31
C LEU A 312 -0.21 24.05 -1.25
N ILE A 313 0.14 22.96 -1.97
CA ILE A 313 1.26 22.98 -2.92
C ILE A 313 1.01 24.00 -4.03
N ILE A 314 -0.17 24.01 -4.61
CA ILE A 314 -0.52 24.94 -5.68
C ILE A 314 -0.42 26.40 -5.24
N ASP A 315 -0.85 26.72 -4.01
CA ASP A 315 -0.94 28.07 -3.52
C ASP A 315 0.38 28.66 -3.05
N ILE A 316 1.22 27.88 -2.31
CA ILE A 316 2.41 28.46 -1.66
C ILE A 316 3.74 28.06 -2.28
N PHE A 317 3.78 27.01 -3.13
CA PHE A 317 5.06 26.57 -3.70
C PHE A 317 5.41 27.34 -4.98
N PRO A 318 6.66 27.73 -5.16
CA PRO A 318 7.11 28.35 -6.39
C PRO A 318 7.11 27.36 -7.57
N VAL A 319 7.05 27.91 -8.78
CA VAL A 319 7.12 27.15 -10.04
C VAL A 319 8.37 26.25 -10.06
N GLY A 320 8.25 25.04 -10.51
CA GLY A 320 9.28 24.02 -10.51
C GLY A 320 9.28 23.16 -9.24
N LEU A 321 9.30 23.75 -8.05
CA LEU A 321 9.14 23.01 -6.79
C LEU A 321 7.72 22.52 -6.59
N LYS A 322 6.74 23.25 -7.07
CA LYS A 322 5.33 22.83 -7.16
C LYS A 322 5.21 21.53 -7.96
N GLY A 323 5.72 21.50 -9.18
CA GLY A 323 5.73 20.33 -10.04
C GLY A 323 6.47 19.14 -9.42
N LEU A 324 7.62 19.39 -8.76
CA LEU A 324 8.41 18.36 -8.11
C LEU A 324 7.64 17.67 -6.97
N LEU A 325 6.96 18.45 -6.12
CA LEU A 325 6.20 17.88 -5.00
C LEU A 325 4.94 17.14 -5.48
N LEU A 326 4.27 17.67 -6.50
CA LEU A 326 3.12 17.00 -7.13
C LEU A 326 3.52 15.66 -7.77
N VAL A 327 4.70 15.62 -8.42
CA VAL A 327 5.31 14.37 -8.89
C VAL A 327 5.61 13.43 -7.72
N GLY A 328 6.08 13.94 -6.58
CA GLY A 328 6.30 13.13 -5.38
C GLY A 328 5.02 12.47 -4.86
N LEU A 329 3.88 13.17 -4.92
CA LEU A 329 2.57 12.59 -4.57
C LEU A 329 2.14 11.51 -5.57
N LEU A 330 2.25 11.80 -6.86
CA LEU A 330 1.94 10.83 -7.91
C LEU A 330 2.85 9.59 -7.80
N ALA A 331 4.12 9.80 -7.50
CA ALA A 331 5.10 8.75 -7.26
C ALA A 331 4.70 7.81 -6.12
N ALA A 332 4.24 8.36 -5.00
CA ALA A 332 3.77 7.56 -3.86
C ALA A 332 2.56 6.68 -4.19
N LEU A 333 1.67 7.14 -5.06
CA LEU A 333 0.52 6.36 -5.53
C LEU A 333 0.96 5.25 -6.50
N MET A 334 1.84 5.60 -7.44
CA MET A 334 2.33 4.68 -8.47
C MET A 334 3.14 3.53 -7.87
N SER A 335 4.01 3.81 -6.89
CA SER A 335 4.84 2.80 -6.22
C SER A 335 4.05 1.77 -5.40
N THR A 336 2.91 2.17 -4.88
CA THR A 336 2.03 1.21 -4.19
C THR A 336 1.22 0.39 -5.19
N ALA A 337 0.77 1.00 -6.30
CA ALA A 337 0.00 0.29 -7.32
C ALA A 337 0.83 -0.81 -8.00
N ASP A 338 2.08 -0.54 -8.37
CA ASP A 338 2.92 -1.47 -9.11
C ASP A 338 3.27 -2.73 -8.32
N ILE A 339 3.63 -2.60 -7.03
CA ILE A 339 3.88 -3.77 -6.20
C ILE A 339 2.61 -4.60 -5.97
N CYS A 340 1.43 -3.97 -5.89
CA CYS A 340 0.17 -4.67 -5.77
C CYS A 340 -0.15 -5.49 -7.02
N ILE A 341 0.03 -4.91 -8.21
CA ILE A 341 -0.15 -5.60 -9.50
C ILE A 341 0.81 -6.79 -9.60
N LEU A 342 2.09 -6.57 -9.28
CA LEU A 342 3.10 -7.61 -9.37
C LEU A 342 2.86 -8.75 -8.38
N THR A 343 2.42 -8.42 -7.16
CA THR A 343 2.07 -9.39 -6.11
C THR A 343 0.91 -10.29 -6.54
N ALA A 344 -0.19 -9.73 -7.05
CA ALA A 344 -1.31 -10.52 -7.56
C ALA A 344 -0.92 -11.38 -8.77
N ALA A 345 -0.07 -10.86 -9.66
CA ALA A 345 0.45 -11.59 -10.81
C ALA A 345 1.36 -12.76 -10.40
N ALA A 346 2.19 -12.57 -9.36
CA ALA A 346 3.02 -13.63 -8.81
C ALA A 346 2.17 -14.78 -8.28
N ASN A 347 1.13 -14.47 -7.51
CA ASN A 347 0.19 -15.47 -7.02
C ASN A 347 -0.52 -16.20 -8.17
N GLY A 348 -0.97 -15.50 -9.19
CA GLY A 348 -1.63 -16.12 -10.35
C GLY A 348 -0.70 -17.03 -11.15
N SER A 349 0.53 -16.59 -11.41
CA SER A 349 1.46 -17.35 -12.26
C SER A 349 2.14 -18.50 -11.51
N ARG A 350 2.61 -18.27 -10.29
CA ARG A 350 3.35 -19.25 -9.52
C ARG A 350 2.42 -20.19 -8.73
N ASP A 351 1.52 -19.58 -7.92
CA ASP A 351 0.73 -20.34 -6.97
C ASP A 351 -0.47 -21.05 -7.61
N ILE A 352 -0.98 -20.54 -8.75
CA ILE A 352 -2.06 -21.20 -9.50
C ILE A 352 -1.52 -21.90 -10.74
N TYR A 353 -0.97 -21.14 -11.71
CA TYR A 353 -0.62 -21.74 -13.01
C TYR A 353 0.51 -22.76 -12.89
N GLN A 354 1.67 -22.39 -12.35
CA GLN A 354 2.80 -23.33 -12.22
C GLN A 354 2.47 -24.48 -11.29
N ARG A 355 1.84 -24.22 -10.14
CA ARG A 355 1.64 -25.27 -9.13
C ARG A 355 0.59 -26.30 -9.50
N TYR A 356 -0.52 -25.88 -10.14
CA TYR A 356 -1.68 -26.76 -10.38
C TYR A 356 -1.97 -27.04 -11.85
N MET A 357 -1.60 -26.15 -12.78
CA MET A 357 -1.90 -26.34 -14.21
C MET A 357 -0.73 -26.91 -14.98
N ASN A 358 0.51 -26.46 -14.69
CA ASN A 358 1.70 -26.94 -15.40
C ASN A 358 2.93 -26.87 -14.50
N PRO A 359 3.16 -27.89 -13.63
CA PRO A 359 4.31 -27.92 -12.71
C PRO A 359 5.67 -27.85 -13.41
N ASP A 360 5.77 -28.45 -14.60
CA ASP A 360 7.01 -28.54 -15.38
C ASP A 360 7.14 -27.42 -16.41
N VAL A 361 6.46 -26.27 -16.20
CA VAL A 361 6.50 -25.16 -17.14
C VAL A 361 7.92 -24.64 -17.32
N GLU A 362 8.34 -24.44 -18.56
CA GLU A 362 9.62 -23.83 -18.88
C GLU A 362 9.75 -22.43 -18.27
N PRO A 363 10.88 -22.07 -17.62
CA PRO A 363 11.07 -20.77 -16.95
C PRO A 363 10.74 -19.55 -17.83
N LYS A 364 11.15 -19.58 -19.11
CA LYS A 364 10.82 -18.51 -20.07
C LYS A 364 9.32 -18.37 -20.35
N LYS A 365 8.59 -19.51 -20.38
CA LYS A 365 7.14 -19.49 -20.56
C LYS A 365 6.44 -18.96 -19.30
N LEU A 366 6.89 -19.38 -18.11
CA LEU A 366 6.36 -18.86 -16.83
C LEU A 366 6.59 -17.36 -16.71
N PHE A 367 7.77 -16.87 -17.09
CA PHE A 367 8.08 -15.44 -17.13
C PHE A 367 7.08 -14.66 -18.00
N ARG A 368 6.81 -15.14 -19.25
CA ARG A 368 5.83 -14.50 -20.14
C ARG A 368 4.42 -14.51 -19.56
N ILE A 369 4.02 -15.62 -18.95
CA ILE A 369 2.72 -15.73 -18.29
C ILE A 369 2.60 -14.73 -17.14
N SER A 370 3.67 -14.55 -16.35
CA SER A 370 3.72 -13.57 -15.27
C SER A 370 3.52 -12.13 -15.77
N MET A 371 4.18 -11.77 -16.89
CA MET A 371 3.98 -10.46 -17.54
C MET A 371 2.53 -10.25 -18.01
N VAL A 372 1.95 -11.28 -18.65
CA VAL A 372 0.56 -11.22 -19.11
C VAL A 372 -0.41 -11.10 -17.95
N LEU A 373 -0.19 -11.86 -16.87
CA LEU A 373 -1.03 -11.78 -15.67
C LEU A 373 -0.88 -10.42 -14.98
N ALA A 374 0.31 -9.82 -14.93
CA ALA A 374 0.49 -8.46 -14.43
C ALA A 374 -0.32 -7.44 -15.23
N ALA A 375 -0.32 -7.55 -16.57
CA ALA A 375 -1.15 -6.72 -17.42
C ALA A 375 -2.65 -6.94 -17.18
N ILE A 376 -3.10 -8.19 -17.04
CA ILE A 376 -4.51 -8.54 -16.76
C ILE A 376 -4.94 -7.96 -15.39
N VAL A 377 -4.14 -8.16 -14.34
CA VAL A 377 -4.40 -7.61 -13.01
C VAL A 377 -4.47 -6.09 -13.06
N GLY A 378 -3.53 -5.44 -13.74
CA GLY A 378 -3.51 -3.99 -13.89
C GLY A 378 -4.76 -3.45 -14.58
N VAL A 379 -5.20 -4.10 -15.67
CA VAL A 379 -6.44 -3.74 -16.37
C VAL A 379 -7.66 -3.99 -15.49
N ALA A 380 -7.73 -5.12 -14.79
CA ALA A 380 -8.83 -5.41 -13.87
C ALA A 380 -8.93 -4.36 -12.75
N SER A 381 -7.78 -3.98 -12.16
CA SER A 381 -7.70 -2.92 -11.16
C SER A 381 -8.10 -1.55 -11.72
N ALA A 382 -7.71 -1.22 -12.95
CA ALA A 382 -8.11 0.03 -13.60
C ALA A 382 -9.62 0.08 -13.89
N LEU A 383 -10.21 -1.04 -14.31
CA LEU A 383 -11.66 -1.14 -14.54
C LEU A 383 -12.42 -1.01 -13.21
N MET A 384 -11.93 -1.62 -12.13
CA MET A 384 -12.50 -1.46 -10.79
C MET A 384 -12.41 0.00 -10.32
N ALA A 385 -11.26 0.65 -10.50
CA ALA A 385 -11.05 2.06 -10.19
C ALA A 385 -11.97 3.00 -10.99
N TRP A 386 -12.27 2.64 -12.22
CA TRP A 386 -13.18 3.42 -13.08
C TRP A 386 -14.64 3.33 -12.64
N GLN A 387 -15.07 2.16 -12.17
CA GLN A 387 -16.44 1.93 -11.71
C GLN A 387 -16.67 2.40 -10.28
N MET A 388 -15.70 2.16 -9.39
CA MET A 388 -15.78 2.47 -7.97
C MET A 388 -14.88 3.68 -7.68
N GLN A 389 -15.46 4.87 -7.63
CA GLN A 389 -14.69 6.11 -7.40
C GLN A 389 -14.41 6.38 -5.90
N ASP A 390 -14.93 5.55 -5.01
CA ASP A 390 -14.64 5.63 -3.57
C ASP A 390 -13.29 4.95 -3.25
N ILE A 391 -12.22 5.75 -3.31
CA ILE A 391 -10.84 5.33 -3.05
C ILE A 391 -10.68 4.69 -1.67
N VAL A 392 -11.29 5.31 -0.65
CA VAL A 392 -11.15 4.87 0.75
C VAL A 392 -11.88 3.56 0.96
N GLY A 393 -13.10 3.43 0.46
CA GLY A 393 -13.88 2.20 0.56
C GLY A 393 -13.20 1.01 -0.11
N ILE A 394 -12.61 1.19 -1.29
CA ILE A 394 -11.86 0.14 -1.99
C ILE A 394 -10.65 -0.32 -1.16
N LEU A 395 -9.86 0.63 -0.65
CA LEU A 395 -8.67 0.32 0.15
C LEU A 395 -9.03 -0.38 1.46
N LEU A 396 -10.04 0.10 2.17
CA LEU A 396 -10.50 -0.52 3.41
C LEU A 396 -10.99 -1.95 3.18
N LEU A 397 -11.76 -2.20 2.12
CA LEU A 397 -12.21 -3.54 1.78
C LEU A 397 -11.03 -4.48 1.50
N ALA A 398 -10.04 -4.02 0.75
CA ALA A 398 -8.85 -4.81 0.44
C ALA A 398 -8.04 -5.15 1.72
N PHE A 399 -7.85 -4.18 2.63
CA PHE A 399 -7.22 -4.42 3.94
C PHE A 399 -7.98 -5.45 4.76
N THR A 400 -9.29 -5.31 4.80
CA THR A 400 -10.19 -6.17 5.56
C THR A 400 -10.14 -7.61 5.07
N VAL A 401 -10.21 -7.83 3.76
CA VAL A 401 -10.13 -9.18 3.15
C VAL A 401 -8.85 -9.89 3.59
N ASN A 402 -7.72 -9.20 3.50
CA ASN A 402 -6.42 -9.78 3.84
C ASN A 402 -6.27 -10.04 5.35
N ALA A 403 -6.54 -9.01 6.15
CA ALA A 403 -6.35 -9.08 7.61
C ALA A 403 -7.30 -10.10 8.27
N ALA A 404 -8.59 -10.05 7.96
CA ALA A 404 -9.58 -10.92 8.59
C ALA A 404 -9.34 -12.41 8.28
N ALA A 405 -8.99 -12.73 7.02
CA ALA A 405 -8.82 -14.11 6.61
C ALA A 405 -7.46 -14.70 7.01
N LEU A 406 -6.36 -13.96 6.87
CA LEU A 406 -5.01 -14.54 6.93
C LEU A 406 -4.32 -14.35 8.28
N PHE A 407 -4.75 -13.40 9.12
CA PHE A 407 -4.03 -13.05 10.35
C PHE A 407 -3.95 -14.22 11.34
N VAL A 408 -5.08 -14.85 11.66
CA VAL A 408 -5.13 -15.92 12.67
C VAL A 408 -4.26 -17.12 12.28
N PRO A 409 -4.38 -17.71 11.07
CA PRO A 409 -3.49 -18.78 10.62
C PRO A 409 -2.03 -18.39 10.59
N THR A 410 -1.70 -17.15 10.20
CA THR A 410 -0.31 -16.66 10.14
C THR A 410 0.31 -16.57 11.53
N ILE A 411 -0.40 -16.00 12.49
CA ILE A 411 0.11 -15.94 13.87
C ILE A 411 0.22 -17.34 14.45
N ALA A 412 -0.77 -18.21 14.22
CA ALA A 412 -0.75 -19.59 14.71
C ALA A 412 0.47 -20.36 14.18
N MET A 413 0.76 -20.26 12.86
CA MET A 413 1.93 -20.95 12.29
C MET A 413 3.27 -20.46 12.82
N VAL A 414 3.34 -19.19 13.24
CA VAL A 414 4.57 -18.59 13.75
C VAL A 414 4.76 -18.85 15.26
N THR A 415 3.67 -18.90 16.03
CA THR A 415 3.71 -18.97 17.50
C THR A 415 3.50 -20.37 18.06
N LEU A 416 2.70 -21.22 17.39
CA LEU A 416 2.39 -22.56 17.87
C LEU A 416 3.39 -23.61 17.36
N LYS A 417 3.75 -24.57 18.19
CA LYS A 417 4.60 -25.69 17.77
C LYS A 417 3.87 -26.62 16.81
N ASN A 418 2.63 -26.98 17.12
CA ASN A 418 1.77 -27.83 16.31
C ASN A 418 0.58 -27.01 15.82
N VAL A 419 0.34 -27.01 14.51
CA VAL A 419 -0.77 -26.32 13.88
C VAL A 419 -1.72 -27.33 13.24
N ASN A 420 -3.01 -27.00 13.22
CA ASN A 420 -4.03 -27.81 12.58
C ASN A 420 -4.33 -27.24 11.19
N THR A 421 -4.09 -28.02 10.16
CA THR A 421 -4.27 -27.61 8.76
C THR A 421 -5.72 -27.35 8.40
N ASP A 422 -6.64 -28.23 8.86
CA ASP A 422 -8.07 -28.03 8.60
C ASP A 422 -8.58 -26.77 9.31
N ALA A 423 -8.06 -26.47 10.51
CA ALA A 423 -8.38 -25.22 11.20
C ALA A 423 -7.96 -23.99 10.38
N ALA A 424 -6.78 -24.01 9.79
CA ALA A 424 -6.31 -22.92 8.94
C ALA A 424 -7.14 -22.79 7.66
N PHE A 425 -7.40 -23.90 6.96
CA PHE A 425 -8.21 -23.91 5.74
C PHE A 425 -9.60 -23.32 5.96
N TRP A 426 -10.34 -23.84 6.94
CA TRP A 426 -11.70 -23.39 7.21
C TRP A 426 -11.75 -21.98 7.80
N SER A 427 -10.76 -21.59 8.61
CA SER A 427 -10.64 -20.25 9.14
C SER A 427 -10.50 -19.21 8.03
N ILE A 428 -9.59 -19.41 7.08
CA ILE A 428 -9.41 -18.51 5.93
C ILE A 428 -10.68 -18.48 5.07
N SER A 429 -11.23 -19.66 4.73
CA SER A 429 -12.37 -19.78 3.84
C SER A 429 -13.63 -19.09 4.39
N LEU A 430 -13.96 -19.34 5.67
CA LEU A 430 -15.14 -18.77 6.29
C LEU A 430 -14.98 -17.28 6.61
N ALA A 431 -13.77 -16.83 6.98
CA ALA A 431 -13.52 -15.40 7.15
C ALA A 431 -13.66 -14.64 5.82
N LEU A 432 -13.07 -15.16 4.72
CA LEU A 432 -13.23 -14.57 3.40
C LEU A 432 -14.71 -14.51 2.98
N PHE A 433 -15.44 -15.62 3.14
CA PHE A 433 -16.86 -15.68 2.84
C PHE A 433 -17.65 -14.66 3.68
N THR A 434 -17.35 -14.55 4.98
CA THR A 434 -18.01 -13.61 5.88
C THR A 434 -17.78 -12.17 5.44
N VAL A 435 -16.53 -11.78 5.13
CA VAL A 435 -16.20 -10.41 4.67
C VAL A 435 -16.92 -10.08 3.38
N VAL A 436 -16.86 -10.97 2.37
CA VAL A 436 -17.49 -10.73 1.06
C VAL A 436 -19.00 -10.64 1.18
N SER A 437 -19.61 -11.55 1.95
CA SER A 437 -21.08 -11.56 2.16
C SER A 437 -21.53 -10.33 2.96
N TRP A 438 -20.78 -9.93 3.98
CA TRP A 438 -21.07 -8.73 4.77
C TRP A 438 -21.01 -7.47 3.93
N TYR A 439 -19.96 -7.32 3.12
CA TYR A 439 -19.83 -6.20 2.19
C TYR A 439 -20.96 -6.19 1.14
N GLY A 440 -21.27 -7.35 0.57
CA GLY A 440 -22.42 -7.47 -0.36
C GLY A 440 -23.75 -7.08 0.29
N ALA A 441 -23.99 -7.48 1.53
CA ALA A 441 -25.17 -7.09 2.29
C ALA A 441 -25.20 -5.59 2.63
N SER A 442 -24.02 -4.99 2.87
CA SER A 442 -23.89 -3.54 3.06
C SER A 442 -24.25 -2.75 1.80
N VAL A 443 -23.74 -3.18 0.64
CA VAL A 443 -24.04 -2.55 -0.66
C VAL A 443 -25.52 -2.69 -1.04
N MET A 444 -26.16 -3.81 -0.65
CA MET A 444 -27.59 -4.04 -0.86
C MET A 444 -28.48 -3.38 0.21
N GLU A 445 -27.87 -2.70 1.19
CA GLU A 445 -28.59 -2.04 2.31
C GLU A 445 -29.54 -2.97 3.07
N LEU A 446 -29.19 -4.26 3.20
CA LEU A 446 -30.09 -5.27 3.76
C LEU A 446 -30.48 -5.03 5.23
N ALA A 447 -29.53 -4.51 6.04
CA ALA A 447 -29.79 -4.12 7.42
C ALA A 447 -28.70 -3.17 7.95
N PRO A 448 -29.02 -2.27 8.93
CA PRO A 448 -28.05 -1.31 9.49
C PRO A 448 -26.76 -1.93 10.05
N VAL A 449 -26.84 -3.17 10.55
CA VAL A 449 -25.67 -3.88 11.10
C VAL A 449 -24.57 -4.08 10.06
N PHE A 450 -24.93 -4.24 8.78
CA PHE A 450 -23.96 -4.46 7.70
C PHE A 450 -23.22 -3.18 7.29
N GLN A 451 -23.61 -2.00 7.78
CA GLN A 451 -22.88 -0.75 7.59
C GLN A 451 -21.60 -0.65 8.48
N ASN A 452 -21.47 -1.57 9.46
CA ASN A 452 -20.24 -1.67 10.23
C ASN A 452 -19.11 -2.33 9.41
N ASP A 453 -17.85 -2.01 9.79
CA ASP A 453 -16.66 -2.54 9.13
C ASP A 453 -16.65 -4.09 9.12
N PRO A 454 -16.59 -4.73 7.94
CA PRO A 454 -16.56 -6.18 7.79
C PRO A 454 -15.32 -6.85 8.39
N LEU A 455 -14.29 -6.10 8.80
CA LEU A 455 -13.12 -6.64 9.50
C LEU A 455 -13.49 -7.42 10.74
N TRP A 456 -14.36 -6.85 11.58
CA TRP A 456 -14.68 -7.46 12.87
C TRP A 456 -15.41 -8.78 12.75
N PRO A 457 -16.53 -8.90 12.01
CA PRO A 457 -17.18 -10.19 11.82
C PRO A 457 -16.29 -11.21 11.11
N GLY A 458 -15.47 -10.80 10.13
CA GLY A 458 -14.52 -11.68 9.47
C GLY A 458 -13.42 -12.20 10.40
N LEU A 459 -12.83 -11.33 11.22
CA LEU A 459 -11.80 -11.71 12.19
C LEU A 459 -12.36 -12.62 13.29
N ILE A 460 -13.56 -12.31 13.79
CA ILE A 460 -14.26 -13.17 14.77
C ILE A 460 -14.51 -14.55 14.18
N ALA A 461 -15.01 -14.64 12.95
CA ALA A 461 -15.22 -15.91 12.26
C ALA A 461 -13.89 -16.70 12.15
N SER A 462 -12.80 -16.02 11.76
CA SER A 462 -11.46 -16.63 11.70
C SER A 462 -11.02 -17.20 13.05
N ILE A 463 -11.10 -16.41 14.13
CA ILE A 463 -10.71 -16.83 15.48
C ILE A 463 -11.55 -18.00 15.97
N VAL A 464 -12.87 -17.91 15.85
CA VAL A 464 -13.80 -18.94 16.35
C VAL A 464 -13.57 -20.27 15.63
N VAL A 465 -13.52 -20.24 14.31
CA VAL A 465 -13.36 -21.45 13.49
C VAL A 465 -11.99 -22.08 13.71
N PHE A 466 -10.92 -21.29 13.70
CA PHE A 466 -9.58 -21.79 13.96
C PHE A 466 -9.47 -22.45 15.34
N SER A 467 -10.01 -21.79 16.36
CA SER A 467 -9.97 -22.29 17.74
C SER A 467 -10.82 -23.55 17.92
N ALA A 468 -12.05 -23.57 17.40
CA ALA A 468 -12.95 -24.70 17.51
C ALA A 468 -12.37 -25.97 16.89
N ILE A 469 -11.84 -25.86 15.63
CA ILE A 469 -11.27 -27.03 14.94
C ILE A 469 -9.95 -27.47 15.60
N SER A 470 -9.11 -26.52 16.05
CA SER A 470 -7.86 -26.85 16.72
C SER A 470 -8.06 -27.56 18.05
N LEU A 471 -9.12 -27.24 18.79
CA LEU A 471 -9.46 -27.89 20.05
C LEU A 471 -10.06 -29.30 19.86
N THR A 472 -10.89 -29.48 18.81
CA THR A 472 -11.48 -30.79 18.50
C THR A 472 -10.46 -31.78 17.93
N GLY A 473 -9.52 -31.31 17.09
CA GLY A 473 -8.46 -32.14 16.50
C GLY A 473 -7.42 -32.66 17.51
N ARG A 474 -7.23 -32.02 18.65
CA ARG A 474 -6.36 -32.51 19.74
C ARG A 474 -6.87 -33.76 20.45
N LYS A 475 -8.15 -34.13 20.29
CA LYS A 475 -8.74 -35.33 20.89
C LYS A 475 -8.54 -36.60 20.05
N GLN A 476 -8.00 -36.49 18.83
CA GLN A 476 -7.81 -37.61 17.91
C GLN A 476 -6.35 -38.02 17.69
N SER A 477 -5.40 -37.34 18.30
CA SER A 477 -3.96 -37.66 18.28
C SER A 477 -3.46 -38.00 19.67
#